data_24562d72443b91091c40e15cef08c331
#
_entry.id   24562d72443b91091c40e15cef08c331
#
_cell.length_a   1.000
_cell.length_b   1.000
_cell.length_c   1.000
_cell.angle_alpha   90.00
_cell.angle_beta   90.00
_cell.angle_gamma   90.00
#
_symmetry.space_group_name_H-M   'P 1'
#
loop_
_entity.id
_entity.type
_entity.pdbx_description
1 polymer ?
#
loop_
_entity_poly.entity_id
_entity_poly.type
_entity_poly.pdbx_seq_one_letter_code
_entity_poly.pdbx_strand_id
1 'polypeptide(L)'
;MQRLVKYAVLPAMAVSMLLASCSSESKTTPVIKPQPEGNKPSGQVGEIKVGEVIPAWSKGEMDIHFINTTTGECVFVIMPDGTQLLIDAASSLLKTNSYGSTTNTGIRGRWDPTLSGTRGSQIITQYLKKCMAWTGNNTIDYIVNTHLHNDHFGDSNSSLPVSSKSSTYRLNGIPEILDNFKVGAVLDRGWPDYDYPFDMQSLPSNKTAVKNYVNAVKYHVANCGVKAEMFRAGVTDQIVPKTSDYKVTVRNIAVNGNIWTGNGTETKMTFPEKKDIVVANPAKITGTDKCPAENICSCVMKISYGNFDFFTGGDLQYNNRSNFSWKDAELPCAKVSGRVEVMKANHHGSEATNSPEALNILSPQVIVVNSWVDVHPRTSIMSRMWKTLPTMDLFITNFWRGERPAGVDNKVSDADAARVKGYDGNIVVRVSEGGSQYRVMTTSDSDGKMTVKNVSGPYKSR
;
A
#
# COMPACT_ATOMS: atom_id res chain seq x y z
N MET A 1 10.42 -45.08 68.47
CA MET A 1 11.02 -45.54 67.19
C MET A 1 11.05 -44.38 66.21
N GLN A 2 12.22 -43.77 66.12
CA GLN A 2 12.48 -42.64 65.19
C GLN A 2 12.77 -43.19 63.81
N ARG A 3 12.14 -42.62 62.77
CA ARG A 3 12.58 -42.80 61.40
C ARG A 3 13.04 -41.45 60.84
N LEU A 4 14.30 -41.38 60.49
CA LEU A 4 14.99 -40.32 59.83
C LEU A 4 14.43 -40.18 58.38
N VAL A 5 14.12 -38.96 57.99
CA VAL A 5 13.87 -38.59 56.62
C VAL A 5 15.13 -37.93 56.10
N LYS A 6 15.72 -38.52 55.05
CA LYS A 6 16.89 -37.97 54.33
C LYS A 6 16.38 -36.93 53.29
N TYR A 7 16.90 -35.71 53.38
CA TYR A 7 16.74 -34.69 52.30
C TYR A 7 17.71 -34.98 51.16
N ALA A 8 17.18 -35.17 49.98
CA ALA A 8 17.96 -35.20 48.74
C ALA A 8 18.05 -33.79 48.18
N VAL A 9 19.26 -33.28 48.02
CA VAL A 9 19.58 -32.00 47.36
C VAL A 9 19.62 -32.28 45.87
N LEU A 10 18.73 -31.63 45.10
CA LEU A 10 18.78 -31.60 43.66
C LEU A 10 19.62 -30.38 43.19
N PRO A 11 20.49 -30.53 42.19
CA PRO A 11 21.26 -29.41 41.67
C PRO A 11 20.40 -28.52 40.81
N ALA A 12 20.59 -27.19 40.96
CA ALA A 12 19.99 -26.17 40.12
C ALA A 12 20.47 -26.29 38.66
N MET A 13 19.58 -26.61 37.75
CA MET A 13 19.82 -26.45 36.32
C MET A 13 19.71 -24.97 35.97
N ALA A 14 20.83 -24.40 35.54
CA ALA A 14 20.86 -23.08 34.91
C ALA A 14 20.16 -23.19 33.53
N VAL A 15 19.00 -22.57 33.39
CA VAL A 15 18.34 -22.38 32.10
C VAL A 15 19.08 -21.26 31.36
N SER A 16 19.92 -21.63 30.43
CA SER A 16 20.50 -20.68 29.45
C SER A 16 19.41 -20.26 28.51
N MET A 17 18.90 -19.02 28.63
CA MET A 17 18.08 -18.38 27.62
C MET A 17 18.95 -18.13 26.36
N LEU A 18 18.77 -18.95 25.35
CA LEU A 18 19.25 -18.65 23.98
C LEU A 18 18.43 -17.49 23.45
N LEU A 19 19.01 -16.30 23.44
CA LEU A 19 18.53 -15.18 22.65
C LEU A 19 18.71 -15.56 21.18
N ALA A 20 17.63 -15.98 20.51
CA ALA A 20 17.62 -16.15 19.08
C ALA A 20 17.77 -14.76 18.44
N SER A 21 18.97 -14.44 17.98
CA SER A 21 19.25 -13.25 17.18
C SER A 21 18.51 -13.33 15.84
N CYS A 22 17.74 -12.32 15.50
CA CYS A 22 17.16 -12.11 14.17
C CYS A 22 18.21 -11.74 13.10
N SER A 23 19.43 -12.24 13.17
CA SER A 23 20.46 -12.08 12.16
C SER A 23 20.44 -13.29 11.23
N SER A 24 19.94 -13.12 10.00
CA SER A 24 20.15 -14.08 8.91
C SER A 24 21.64 -14.06 8.53
N GLU A 25 22.34 -15.16 8.72
CA GLU A 25 23.64 -15.36 8.07
C GLU A 25 23.44 -15.40 6.56
N SER A 26 23.84 -14.31 5.88
CA SER A 26 23.85 -14.24 4.42
C SER A 26 25.08 -15.00 3.90
N LYS A 27 24.84 -16.01 3.07
CA LYS A 27 25.84 -16.47 2.13
C LYS A 27 26.27 -15.28 1.27
N THR A 28 27.56 -15.00 1.23
CA THR A 28 28.17 -13.87 0.56
C THR A 28 27.73 -13.75 -0.90
N THR A 29 26.89 -12.76 -1.18
CA THR A 29 26.63 -12.25 -2.52
C THR A 29 27.67 -11.16 -2.82
N PRO A 30 28.19 -11.01 -4.04
CA PRO A 30 29.21 -10.00 -4.34
C PRO A 30 28.71 -8.59 -4.00
N VAL A 31 29.50 -7.86 -3.25
CA VAL A 31 29.29 -6.44 -2.94
C VAL A 31 29.44 -5.64 -4.22
N ILE A 32 28.36 -5.15 -4.79
CA ILE A 32 28.37 -4.13 -5.84
C ILE A 32 28.82 -2.83 -5.17
N LYS A 33 30.03 -2.37 -5.47
CA LYS A 33 30.52 -1.06 -5.02
C LYS A 33 29.60 0.05 -5.57
N PRO A 34 29.22 1.05 -4.75
CA PRO A 34 28.51 2.21 -5.26
C PRO A 34 29.34 2.92 -6.33
N GLN A 35 28.70 3.32 -7.45
CA GLN A 35 29.34 4.20 -8.41
C GLN A 35 29.59 5.58 -7.77
N PRO A 36 30.67 6.26 -8.11
CA PRO A 36 30.97 7.58 -7.55
C PRO A 36 29.90 8.60 -7.90
N GLU A 37 29.47 9.36 -6.90
CA GLU A 37 28.54 10.47 -7.02
C GLU A 37 29.08 11.52 -8.02
N GLY A 38 28.45 11.63 -9.18
CA GLY A 38 28.60 12.80 -10.03
C GLY A 38 27.87 13.98 -9.40
N ASN A 39 28.57 15.10 -9.17
CA ASN A 39 27.97 16.36 -8.70
C ASN A 39 26.83 16.78 -9.63
N LYS A 40 25.56 16.57 -9.19
CA LYS A 40 24.37 17.11 -9.86
C LYS A 40 24.11 18.54 -9.37
N PRO A 41 23.72 19.47 -10.25
CA PRO A 41 23.21 20.77 -9.81
C PRO A 41 21.94 20.57 -8.97
N SER A 42 21.87 21.23 -7.80
CA SER A 42 20.71 21.20 -6.93
C SER A 42 19.45 21.68 -7.69
N GLY A 43 18.37 20.90 -7.64
CA GLY A 43 17.05 21.27 -8.17
C GLY A 43 16.62 20.63 -9.49
N GLN A 44 17.47 19.88 -10.21
CA GLN A 44 17.07 19.16 -11.42
C GLN A 44 17.06 17.65 -11.21
N VAL A 45 15.90 17.02 -11.44
CA VAL A 45 15.82 15.57 -11.66
C VAL A 45 16.77 15.22 -12.79
N GLY A 46 17.71 14.28 -12.57
CA GLY A 46 18.65 13.87 -13.62
C GLY A 46 17.94 13.47 -14.91
N GLU A 47 18.62 13.58 -16.05
CA GLU A 47 18.02 13.22 -17.34
C GLU A 47 17.55 11.76 -17.32
N ILE A 48 16.25 11.55 -17.55
CA ILE A 48 15.62 10.23 -17.56
C ILE A 48 15.30 9.90 -19.02
N LYS A 49 15.88 8.82 -19.53
CA LYS A 49 15.74 8.43 -20.94
C LYS A 49 14.95 7.14 -21.10
N VAL A 50 14.04 7.13 -22.05
CA VAL A 50 13.33 5.92 -22.46
C VAL A 50 14.34 4.92 -23.01
N GLY A 51 14.21 3.65 -22.62
CA GLY A 51 15.12 2.56 -22.98
C GLY A 51 16.29 2.36 -22.03
N GLU A 52 16.58 3.31 -21.13
CA GLU A 52 17.61 3.18 -20.10
C GLU A 52 17.02 2.70 -18.76
N VAL A 53 17.85 2.17 -17.88
CA VAL A 53 17.46 1.86 -16.50
C VAL A 53 17.14 3.17 -15.77
N ILE A 54 16.06 3.18 -14.98
CA ILE A 54 15.72 4.36 -14.18
C ILE A 54 16.92 4.77 -13.32
N PRO A 55 17.30 6.06 -13.29
CA PRO A 55 18.36 6.53 -12.40
C PRO A 55 18.03 6.23 -10.94
N ALA A 56 19.03 5.88 -10.15
CA ALA A 56 18.88 5.70 -8.72
C ALA A 56 18.29 6.98 -8.07
N TRP A 57 17.51 6.79 -7.01
CA TRP A 57 17.07 7.89 -6.18
C TRP A 57 18.29 8.62 -5.57
N SER A 58 18.18 9.92 -5.44
CA SER A 58 19.20 10.76 -4.81
C SER A 58 18.60 11.54 -3.62
N LYS A 59 19.41 11.76 -2.60
CA LYS A 59 19.02 12.55 -1.42
C LYS A 59 18.47 13.92 -1.84
N GLY A 60 17.33 14.32 -1.28
CA GLY A 60 16.57 15.50 -1.67
C GLY A 60 15.42 15.21 -2.63
N GLU A 61 15.47 14.13 -3.40
CA GLU A 61 14.32 13.69 -4.23
C GLU A 61 13.32 12.90 -3.39
N MET A 62 12.04 12.93 -3.75
CA MET A 62 11.05 12.00 -3.23
C MET A 62 10.61 11.07 -4.36
N ASP A 63 10.67 9.77 -4.15
CA ASP A 63 10.12 8.79 -5.07
C ASP A 63 8.87 8.14 -4.50
N ILE A 64 7.84 8.01 -5.34
CA ILE A 64 6.62 7.25 -5.03
C ILE A 64 6.47 6.17 -6.10
N HIS A 65 6.68 4.92 -5.72
CA HIS A 65 6.63 3.77 -6.59
C HIS A 65 5.31 3.03 -6.44
N PHE A 66 4.51 3.00 -7.49
CA PHE A 66 3.33 2.15 -7.60
C PHE A 66 3.76 0.85 -8.27
N ILE A 67 3.86 -0.21 -7.47
CA ILE A 67 4.44 -1.47 -7.91
C ILE A 67 3.37 -2.35 -8.56
N ASN A 68 3.62 -2.84 -9.77
CA ASN A 68 2.78 -3.84 -10.42
C ASN A 68 3.01 -5.22 -9.79
N THR A 69 2.25 -5.53 -8.75
CA THR A 69 2.31 -6.82 -8.05
C THR A 69 1.62 -7.94 -8.80
N THR A 70 0.81 -7.63 -9.81
CA THR A 70 -0.12 -8.52 -10.53
C THR A 70 -1.25 -9.11 -9.68
N THR A 71 -1.28 -8.86 -8.39
CA THR A 71 -2.21 -9.50 -7.44
C THR A 71 -2.76 -8.57 -6.36
N GLY A 72 -2.70 -7.26 -6.58
CA GLY A 72 -3.25 -6.24 -5.69
C GLY A 72 -2.39 -4.99 -5.58
N GLU A 73 -2.51 -4.25 -4.49
CA GLU A 73 -1.92 -2.93 -4.31
C GLU A 73 -0.59 -2.96 -3.56
N CYS A 74 0.33 -2.11 -3.99
CA CYS A 74 1.56 -1.80 -3.25
C CYS A 74 2.10 -0.45 -3.69
N VAL A 75 2.34 0.44 -2.73
CA VAL A 75 3.01 1.72 -2.95
C VAL A 75 4.22 1.82 -2.03
N PHE A 76 5.38 2.18 -2.58
CA PHE A 76 6.59 2.37 -1.81
C PHE A 76 7.10 3.80 -1.97
N VAL A 77 7.29 4.51 -0.88
CA VAL A 77 7.74 5.89 -0.86
C VAL A 77 9.15 5.96 -0.27
N ILE A 78 10.05 6.63 -0.99
CA ILE A 78 11.36 7.03 -0.48
C ILE A 78 11.30 8.55 -0.28
N MET A 79 11.34 8.99 0.97
CA MET A 79 11.35 10.41 1.31
C MET A 79 12.72 11.04 1.02
N PRO A 80 12.82 12.38 0.95
CA PRO A 80 14.04 13.08 0.58
C PRO A 80 15.27 12.79 1.47
N ASP A 81 15.05 12.36 2.69
CA ASP A 81 16.09 11.97 3.64
C ASP A 81 16.43 10.47 3.65
N GLY A 82 15.77 9.70 2.77
CA GLY A 82 15.90 8.26 2.69
C GLY A 82 15.01 7.47 3.67
N THR A 83 14.06 8.12 4.33
CA THR A 83 13.00 7.43 5.09
C THR A 83 12.13 6.62 4.14
N GLN A 84 11.81 5.39 4.51
CA GLN A 84 11.10 4.43 3.67
C GLN A 84 9.74 4.08 4.26
N LEU A 85 8.70 4.30 3.47
CA LEU A 85 7.31 3.99 3.80
C LEU A 85 6.73 3.03 2.77
N LEU A 86 6.27 1.86 3.22
CA LEU A 86 5.52 0.90 2.41
C LEU A 86 4.03 1.02 2.75
N ILE A 87 3.19 1.23 1.75
CA ILE A 87 1.74 1.28 1.87
C ILE A 87 1.17 0.08 1.15
N ASP A 88 0.60 -0.84 1.90
CA ASP A 88 0.14 -2.15 1.45
C ASP A 88 1.26 -3.02 0.83
N ALA A 89 1.04 -4.31 0.82
CA ALA A 89 1.93 -5.27 0.18
C ALA A 89 1.11 -6.46 -0.31
N ALA A 90 0.33 -6.20 -1.34
CA ALA A 90 -0.67 -7.14 -1.83
C ALA A 90 -0.08 -8.41 -2.40
N SER A 91 -0.72 -9.51 -2.07
CA SER A 91 -0.46 -10.81 -2.66
C SER A 91 -1.72 -11.68 -2.57
N SER A 92 -2.72 -11.33 -3.38
CA SER A 92 -3.95 -12.13 -3.47
C SER A 92 -3.67 -13.46 -4.19
N LEU A 93 -4.27 -14.52 -3.70
CA LEU A 93 -4.22 -15.87 -4.30
C LEU A 93 -5.47 -16.17 -5.15
N LEU A 94 -6.37 -15.21 -5.28
CA LEU A 94 -7.57 -15.37 -6.08
C LEU A 94 -7.22 -15.57 -7.55
N LYS A 95 -7.77 -16.63 -8.15
CA LYS A 95 -7.64 -16.93 -9.58
C LYS A 95 -8.85 -16.43 -10.39
N THR A 96 -9.91 -16.03 -9.69
CA THR A 96 -11.14 -15.52 -10.29
C THR A 96 -11.56 -14.27 -9.54
N ASN A 97 -12.07 -13.27 -10.26
CA ASN A 97 -12.70 -12.10 -9.65
C ASN A 97 -14.11 -12.44 -9.14
N SER A 98 -14.75 -11.50 -8.47
CA SER A 98 -16.14 -11.62 -7.95
C SER A 98 -17.19 -11.85 -9.05
N TYR A 99 -16.84 -11.72 -10.30
CA TYR A 99 -17.71 -11.89 -11.47
C TYR A 99 -17.50 -13.22 -12.21
N GLY A 100 -16.67 -14.12 -11.65
CA GLY A 100 -16.38 -15.43 -12.25
C GLY A 100 -15.36 -15.44 -13.37
N SER A 101 -14.79 -14.28 -13.73
CA SER A 101 -13.68 -14.18 -14.66
C SER A 101 -12.38 -14.66 -14.01
N THR A 102 -11.54 -15.37 -14.77
CA THR A 102 -10.21 -15.77 -14.31
C THR A 102 -9.30 -14.53 -14.27
N THR A 103 -8.91 -14.10 -13.08
CA THR A 103 -8.08 -12.90 -12.86
C THR A 103 -6.74 -12.94 -13.60
N ASN A 104 -6.27 -14.13 -13.99
CA ASN A 104 -4.95 -14.28 -14.58
C ASN A 104 -4.94 -14.49 -16.10
N THR A 105 -6.09 -14.65 -16.75
CA THR A 105 -6.12 -14.90 -18.20
C THR A 105 -6.01 -13.63 -19.01
N GLY A 106 -6.34 -12.50 -18.42
CA GLY A 106 -6.34 -11.21 -19.07
C GLY A 106 -5.32 -10.25 -18.55
N ILE A 107 -4.74 -10.53 -17.40
CA ILE A 107 -3.78 -9.67 -16.75
C ILE A 107 -2.39 -10.05 -17.22
N ARG A 108 -1.60 -9.08 -17.60
CA ARG A 108 -0.19 -9.31 -17.86
C ARG A 108 0.45 -9.87 -16.59
N GLY A 109 0.95 -11.08 -16.71
CA GLY A 109 1.74 -11.65 -15.62
C GLY A 109 3.18 -11.20 -15.72
N ARG A 110 3.75 -10.67 -14.74
CA ARG A 110 5.14 -10.71 -14.33
C ARG A 110 6.09 -9.69 -14.91
N TRP A 111 6.68 -9.05 -13.96
CA TRP A 111 7.78 -8.13 -14.17
C TRP A 111 9.12 -8.84 -14.51
N ASP A 112 9.27 -10.12 -14.21
CA ASP A 112 10.45 -10.91 -14.54
C ASP A 112 10.03 -12.33 -14.91
N PRO A 113 10.35 -12.84 -16.14
CA PRO A 113 9.99 -14.17 -16.58
C PRO A 113 10.57 -15.29 -15.70
N THR A 114 11.69 -15.03 -15.01
CA THR A 114 12.30 -16.00 -14.07
C THR A 114 11.46 -16.20 -12.81
N LEU A 115 10.53 -15.26 -12.54
CA LEU A 115 9.62 -15.27 -11.41
C LEU A 115 8.27 -15.95 -11.73
N SER A 116 8.24 -16.82 -12.73
CA SER A 116 7.05 -17.59 -13.11
C SER A 116 6.49 -18.36 -11.91
N GLY A 117 5.20 -18.18 -11.62
CA GLY A 117 4.55 -18.78 -10.44
C GLY A 117 4.82 -18.06 -9.11
N THR A 118 5.50 -16.92 -9.15
CA THR A 118 5.88 -16.12 -7.99
C THR A 118 4.67 -15.37 -7.41
N ARG A 119 4.59 -15.27 -6.10
CA ARG A 119 3.57 -14.48 -5.41
C ARG A 119 3.89 -12.98 -5.50
N GLY A 120 2.86 -12.14 -5.37
CA GLY A 120 3.01 -10.68 -5.36
C GLY A 120 4.01 -10.19 -4.31
N SER A 121 4.01 -10.76 -3.11
CA SER A 121 4.96 -10.43 -2.04
C SER A 121 6.43 -10.71 -2.42
N GLN A 122 6.70 -11.71 -3.24
CA GLN A 122 8.05 -12.00 -3.73
C GLN A 122 8.49 -10.98 -4.78
N ILE A 123 7.57 -10.55 -5.65
CA ILE A 123 7.80 -9.45 -6.60
C ILE A 123 8.14 -8.17 -5.83
N ILE A 124 7.32 -7.82 -4.84
CA ILE A 124 7.55 -6.67 -3.97
C ILE A 124 8.92 -6.78 -3.29
N THR A 125 9.24 -7.93 -2.69
CA THR A 125 10.52 -8.16 -2.00
C THR A 125 11.72 -7.85 -2.92
N GLN A 126 11.69 -8.30 -4.17
CA GLN A 126 12.77 -8.08 -5.11
C GLN A 126 12.86 -6.62 -5.55
N TYR A 127 11.70 -5.99 -5.79
CA TYR A 127 11.62 -4.57 -6.13
C TYR A 127 12.19 -3.69 -5.00
N LEU A 128 11.75 -3.93 -3.77
CA LEU A 128 12.22 -3.19 -2.60
C LEU A 128 13.72 -3.30 -2.38
N LYS A 129 14.30 -4.50 -2.52
CA LYS A 129 15.75 -4.70 -2.40
C LYS A 129 16.55 -3.81 -3.35
N LYS A 130 16.05 -3.56 -4.57
CA LYS A 130 16.69 -2.64 -5.53
C LYS A 130 16.58 -1.19 -5.08
N CYS A 131 15.37 -0.74 -4.73
CA CYS A 131 15.15 0.64 -4.31
C CYS A 131 15.89 0.97 -3.00
N MET A 132 15.90 0.04 -2.04
CA MET A 132 16.60 0.20 -0.76
C MET A 132 18.11 0.30 -0.94
N ALA A 133 18.68 -0.36 -1.97
CA ALA A 133 20.10 -0.23 -2.29
C ALA A 133 20.48 1.21 -2.70
N TRP A 134 19.56 2.00 -3.25
CA TRP A 134 19.81 3.41 -3.60
C TRP A 134 19.97 4.29 -2.37
N THR A 135 19.26 4.00 -1.30
CA THR A 135 19.27 4.79 -0.07
C THR A 135 20.40 4.37 0.90
N GLY A 136 20.94 3.18 0.74
CA GLY A 136 21.80 2.54 1.74
C GLY A 136 21.08 2.18 3.05
N ASN A 137 19.75 2.38 3.12
CA ASN A 137 18.93 2.06 4.27
C ASN A 137 18.32 0.66 4.10
N ASN A 138 18.69 -0.28 4.96
CA ASN A 138 18.22 -1.67 4.95
C ASN A 138 16.98 -1.90 5.82
N THR A 139 16.29 -0.81 6.23
CA THR A 139 15.10 -0.87 7.07
C THR A 139 13.92 -0.23 6.34
N ILE A 140 12.80 -0.91 6.26
CA ILE A 140 11.51 -0.29 5.95
C ILE A 140 11.09 0.42 7.24
N ASP A 141 11.15 1.75 7.25
CA ASP A 141 10.91 2.52 8.47
C ASP A 141 9.45 2.39 8.94
N TYR A 142 8.52 2.40 7.97
CA TYR A 142 7.09 2.29 8.23
C TYR A 142 6.41 1.36 7.22
N ILE A 143 5.48 0.54 7.71
CA ILE A 143 4.48 -0.14 6.90
C ILE A 143 3.11 0.39 7.31
N VAL A 144 2.31 0.83 6.36
CA VAL A 144 0.89 1.12 6.57
C VAL A 144 0.07 0.08 5.84
N ASN A 145 -0.72 -0.71 6.57
CA ASN A 145 -1.78 -1.52 5.99
C ASN A 145 -3.07 -0.69 5.96
N THR A 146 -3.54 -0.34 4.77
CA THR A 146 -4.68 0.59 4.66
C THR A 146 -5.96 0.00 5.21
N HIS A 147 -6.26 -1.26 4.88
CA HIS A 147 -7.43 -1.97 5.38
C HIS A 147 -7.27 -3.50 5.23
N LEU A 148 -8.25 -4.26 5.73
CA LEU A 148 -8.11 -5.71 5.90
C LEU A 148 -8.73 -6.51 4.74
N HIS A 149 -8.38 -6.16 3.49
CA HIS A 149 -8.63 -7.01 2.32
C HIS A 149 -7.33 -7.66 1.84
N ASN A 150 -7.43 -8.88 1.33
CA ASN A 150 -6.28 -9.71 0.95
C ASN A 150 -5.46 -9.16 -0.21
N ASP A 151 -6.03 -8.33 -1.06
CA ASP A 151 -5.34 -7.59 -2.11
C ASP A 151 -4.63 -6.31 -1.62
N HIS A 152 -4.56 -6.11 -0.29
CA HIS A 152 -3.78 -5.06 0.39
C HIS A 152 -2.74 -5.62 1.36
N PHE A 153 -3.05 -6.65 2.14
CA PHE A 153 -2.10 -7.20 3.12
C PHE A 153 -1.64 -8.63 2.83
N GLY A 154 -2.25 -9.29 1.86
CA GLY A 154 -1.93 -10.66 1.45
C GLY A 154 -2.96 -11.68 1.92
N ASP A 155 -3.12 -12.71 1.11
CA ASP A 155 -4.00 -13.85 1.37
C ASP A 155 -3.31 -14.90 2.24
N SER A 156 -4.07 -15.87 2.76
CA SER A 156 -3.50 -17.00 3.49
C SER A 156 -4.29 -18.28 3.26
N ASN A 157 -3.57 -19.37 2.99
CA ASN A 157 -4.11 -20.72 2.93
C ASN A 157 -3.04 -21.76 3.32
N SER A 158 -3.44 -23.03 3.40
CA SER A 158 -2.58 -24.14 3.81
C SER A 158 -1.42 -24.46 2.86
N SER A 159 -1.49 -24.04 1.60
CA SER A 159 -0.44 -24.30 0.59
C SER A 159 0.74 -23.32 0.68
N LEU A 160 0.59 -22.21 1.40
CA LEU A 160 1.67 -21.23 1.56
C LEU A 160 2.75 -21.74 2.52
N PRO A 161 4.02 -21.37 2.32
CA PRO A 161 5.10 -21.72 3.22
C PRO A 161 4.85 -21.15 4.62
N VAL A 162 5.15 -21.93 5.63
CA VAL A 162 5.20 -21.47 7.01
C VAL A 162 6.48 -20.67 7.21
N SER A 163 6.46 -19.62 8.01
CA SER A 163 7.67 -18.88 8.36
C SER A 163 8.68 -19.78 9.07
N SER A 164 9.95 -19.61 8.73
CA SER A 164 11.04 -20.28 9.48
C SER A 164 11.24 -19.68 10.89
N LYS A 165 10.73 -18.47 11.12
CA LYS A 165 10.82 -17.78 12.41
C LYS A 165 9.72 -18.22 13.38
N SER A 166 8.54 -18.60 12.86
CA SER A 166 7.40 -19.00 13.69
C SER A 166 6.41 -19.87 12.92
N SER A 167 5.91 -20.92 13.57
CA SER A 167 4.83 -21.76 13.01
C SER A 167 3.44 -21.10 13.05
N THR A 168 3.31 -19.89 13.62
CA THR A 168 2.00 -19.25 13.84
C THR A 168 1.48 -18.48 12.65
N TYR A 169 2.32 -18.24 11.64
CA TYR A 169 1.93 -17.56 10.40
C TYR A 169 2.64 -18.11 9.17
N ARG A 170 2.06 -17.81 8.01
CA ARG A 170 2.53 -18.22 6.68
C ARG A 170 3.01 -17.02 5.88
N LEU A 171 3.91 -17.27 4.94
CA LEU A 171 4.59 -16.25 4.15
C LEU A 171 3.76 -15.89 2.93
N ASN A 172 3.18 -14.70 2.94
CA ASN A 172 2.52 -14.04 1.83
C ASN A 172 2.14 -12.60 2.22
N GLY A 173 2.17 -11.65 1.30
CA GLY A 173 1.84 -10.25 1.61
C GLY A 173 2.73 -9.64 2.69
N ILE A 174 2.15 -8.81 3.56
CA ILE A 174 2.88 -8.14 4.66
C ILE A 174 3.59 -9.14 5.59
N PRO A 175 3.03 -10.30 5.98
CA PRO A 175 3.77 -11.32 6.72
C PRO A 175 5.11 -11.73 6.09
N GLU A 176 5.17 -11.85 4.77
CA GLU A 176 6.42 -12.19 4.07
C GLU A 176 7.39 -10.99 4.01
N ILE A 177 6.88 -9.78 3.91
CA ILE A 177 7.70 -8.56 3.98
C ILE A 177 8.34 -8.42 5.37
N LEU A 178 7.58 -8.63 6.44
CA LEU A 178 8.09 -8.65 7.82
C LEU A 178 9.18 -9.69 8.03
N ASP A 179 9.07 -10.83 7.35
CA ASP A 179 10.09 -11.90 7.44
C ASP A 179 11.38 -11.54 6.70
N ASN A 180 11.27 -10.87 5.56
CA ASN A 180 12.38 -10.60 4.65
C ASN A 180 13.15 -9.31 4.96
N PHE A 181 12.56 -8.37 5.70
CA PHE A 181 13.15 -7.06 5.95
C PHE A 181 13.17 -6.73 7.45
N LYS A 182 14.11 -5.86 7.82
CA LYS A 182 14.00 -5.13 9.08
C LYS A 182 12.93 -4.06 8.92
N VAL A 183 11.98 -4.00 9.85
CA VAL A 183 10.86 -3.06 9.85
C VAL A 183 10.87 -2.26 11.15
N GLY A 184 10.68 -0.95 11.05
CA GLY A 184 10.61 -0.06 12.21
C GLY A 184 9.25 -0.09 12.89
N ALA A 185 8.20 0.22 12.13
CA ALA A 185 6.83 0.25 12.65
C ALA A 185 5.82 -0.28 11.63
N VAL A 186 4.74 -0.86 12.14
CA VAL A 186 3.53 -1.22 11.38
C VAL A 186 2.36 -0.41 11.93
N LEU A 187 1.66 0.27 11.05
CA LEU A 187 0.44 1.00 11.36
C LEU A 187 -0.72 0.38 10.58
N ASP A 188 -1.81 0.13 11.25
CA ASP A 188 -3.03 -0.34 10.61
C ASP A 188 -4.29 0.19 11.32
N ARG A 189 -5.44 -0.14 10.80
CA ARG A 189 -6.71 0.36 11.28
C ARG A 189 -7.25 -0.35 12.54
N GLY A 190 -6.63 -1.44 13.00
CA GLY A 190 -7.23 -2.33 13.99
C GLY A 190 -6.36 -2.72 15.19
N TRP A 191 -5.05 -2.49 15.15
CA TRP A 191 -4.15 -2.86 16.24
C TRP A 191 -4.57 -2.23 17.60
N PRO A 192 -4.53 -2.97 18.73
CA PRO A 192 -4.14 -4.38 18.85
C PRO A 192 -5.31 -5.37 18.75
N ASP A 193 -6.57 -4.89 18.79
CA ASP A 193 -7.75 -5.72 19.10
C ASP A 193 -8.48 -6.21 17.85
N TYR A 194 -8.48 -5.42 16.76
CA TYR A 194 -9.16 -5.72 15.48
C TYR A 194 -10.66 -5.99 15.66
N ASP A 195 -11.31 -5.27 16.56
CA ASP A 195 -12.68 -5.50 17.00
C ASP A 195 -13.69 -4.45 16.49
N TYR A 196 -13.26 -3.53 15.63
CA TYR A 196 -14.12 -2.53 15.00
C TYR A 196 -14.18 -2.75 13.47
N PRO A 197 -15.38 -2.66 12.87
CA PRO A 197 -16.71 -2.45 13.46
C PRO A 197 -17.24 -3.66 14.25
N PHE A 198 -16.63 -4.81 14.12
CA PHE A 198 -16.85 -6.06 14.86
C PHE A 198 -15.57 -6.89 14.85
N ASP A 199 -15.54 -8.06 15.50
CA ASP A 199 -14.36 -8.92 15.55
C ASP A 199 -13.96 -9.41 14.14
N MET A 200 -12.96 -8.75 13.57
CA MET A 200 -12.46 -9.01 12.21
C MET A 200 -11.74 -10.37 12.10
N GLN A 201 -11.28 -10.94 13.20
CA GLN A 201 -10.60 -12.23 13.23
C GLN A 201 -11.60 -13.40 13.18
N SER A 202 -12.89 -13.14 13.38
CA SER A 202 -13.98 -14.15 13.33
C SER A 202 -14.76 -14.17 12.02
N LEU A 203 -14.53 -13.21 11.11
CA LEU A 203 -15.23 -13.11 9.83
C LEU A 203 -15.00 -14.33 8.95
N PRO A 204 -16.09 -15.01 8.46
CA PRO A 204 -15.96 -16.24 7.69
C PRO A 204 -15.14 -16.08 6.39
N SER A 205 -15.29 -14.98 5.68
CA SER A 205 -14.70 -14.78 4.35
C SER A 205 -13.20 -14.48 4.38
N ASN A 206 -12.70 -13.81 5.42
CA ASN A 206 -11.31 -13.32 5.46
C ASN A 206 -10.54 -13.67 6.73
N LYS A 207 -11.17 -14.38 7.67
CA LYS A 207 -10.59 -14.66 8.99
C LYS A 207 -9.21 -15.31 8.96
N THR A 208 -8.97 -16.21 8.01
CA THR A 208 -7.68 -16.92 7.92
C THR A 208 -6.56 -15.95 7.54
N ALA A 209 -6.78 -15.07 6.57
CA ALA A 209 -5.81 -14.07 6.16
C ALA A 209 -5.58 -13.02 7.25
N VAL A 210 -6.65 -12.52 7.88
CA VAL A 210 -6.56 -11.55 9.00
C VAL A 210 -5.80 -12.17 10.18
N LYS A 211 -6.12 -13.39 10.60
CA LYS A 211 -5.39 -14.09 11.68
C LYS A 211 -3.93 -14.29 11.33
N ASN A 212 -3.61 -14.65 10.09
CA ASN A 212 -2.25 -14.81 9.62
C ASN A 212 -1.46 -13.51 9.74
N TYR A 213 -2.03 -12.40 9.27
CA TYR A 213 -1.47 -11.06 9.38
C TYR A 213 -1.24 -10.65 10.85
N VAL A 214 -2.28 -10.76 11.68
CA VAL A 214 -2.21 -10.41 13.10
C VAL A 214 -1.15 -11.23 13.84
N ASN A 215 -1.06 -12.54 13.56
CA ASN A 215 -0.04 -13.41 14.16
C ASN A 215 1.37 -12.98 13.73
N ALA A 216 1.59 -12.64 12.46
CA ALA A 216 2.87 -12.16 12.00
C ALA A 216 3.27 -10.83 12.68
N VAL A 217 2.35 -9.85 12.74
CA VAL A 217 2.62 -8.57 13.42
C VAL A 217 2.92 -8.80 14.90
N LYS A 218 2.10 -9.58 15.62
CA LYS A 218 2.33 -9.92 17.04
C LYS A 218 3.69 -10.59 17.26
N TYR A 219 4.07 -11.52 16.39
CA TYR A 219 5.38 -12.17 16.47
C TYR A 219 6.53 -11.17 16.31
N HIS A 220 6.46 -10.31 15.29
CA HIS A 220 7.53 -9.35 15.01
C HIS A 220 7.62 -8.25 16.06
N VAL A 221 6.50 -7.85 16.67
CA VAL A 221 6.49 -6.94 17.83
C VAL A 221 7.21 -7.60 19.02
N ALA A 222 6.89 -8.84 19.33
CA ALA A 222 7.44 -9.54 20.48
C ALA A 222 8.92 -9.94 20.33
N ASN A 223 9.38 -10.22 19.09
CA ASN A 223 10.67 -10.89 18.89
C ASN A 223 11.66 -10.12 18.00
N CYS A 224 11.21 -9.15 17.20
CA CYS A 224 12.04 -8.48 16.20
C CYS A 224 12.14 -6.96 16.39
N GLY A 225 11.60 -6.42 17.49
CA GLY A 225 11.67 -5.00 17.83
C GLY A 225 10.80 -4.09 16.94
N VAL A 226 9.86 -4.66 16.17
CA VAL A 226 8.88 -3.90 15.38
C VAL A 226 7.90 -3.22 16.35
N LYS A 227 7.60 -1.94 16.10
CA LYS A 227 6.51 -1.26 16.79
C LYS A 227 5.21 -1.50 16.00
N ALA A 228 4.10 -1.65 16.68
CA ALA A 228 2.79 -1.67 16.04
C ALA A 228 1.85 -0.70 16.73
N GLU A 229 1.14 0.11 15.93
CA GLU A 229 0.21 1.10 16.42
C GLU A 229 -1.05 1.13 15.56
N MET A 230 -2.19 1.44 16.18
CA MET A 230 -3.36 1.81 15.42
C MET A 230 -3.11 3.15 14.70
N PHE A 231 -3.44 3.21 13.43
CA PHE A 231 -3.37 4.44 12.65
C PHE A 231 -4.33 5.48 13.24
N ARG A 232 -3.85 6.69 13.55
CA ARG A 232 -4.62 7.75 14.19
C ARG A 232 -4.91 8.88 13.20
N ALA A 233 -6.18 9.18 12.96
CA ALA A 233 -6.57 10.35 12.16
C ALA A 233 -6.14 11.68 12.84
N GLY A 234 -5.90 12.70 12.03
CA GLY A 234 -5.60 14.05 12.49
C GLY A 234 -4.15 14.33 12.87
N VAL A 235 -3.30 13.32 13.02
CA VAL A 235 -1.92 13.50 13.49
C VAL A 235 -0.90 13.57 12.36
N THR A 236 0.31 14.03 12.69
CA THR A 236 1.49 14.07 11.79
C THR A 236 2.73 13.44 12.43
N ASP A 237 2.56 12.80 13.59
CA ASP A 237 3.65 12.30 14.44
C ASP A 237 3.85 10.78 14.37
N GLN A 238 3.02 10.04 13.61
CA GLN A 238 3.16 8.59 13.47
C GLN A 238 4.11 8.18 12.34
N ILE A 239 4.20 8.97 11.29
CA ILE A 239 5.09 8.73 10.14
C ILE A 239 5.92 9.98 9.95
N VAL A 240 7.16 9.95 10.44
CA VAL A 240 8.04 11.12 10.45
C VAL A 240 9.34 10.81 9.71
N PRO A 241 9.88 11.76 8.92
CA PRO A 241 11.20 11.66 8.35
C PRO A 241 12.28 11.49 9.43
N LYS A 242 13.39 10.84 9.09
CA LYS A 242 14.55 10.66 9.98
C LYS A 242 15.23 11.98 10.33
N THR A 243 15.17 12.95 9.43
CA THR A 243 15.72 14.28 9.65
C THR A 243 14.70 15.35 9.33
N SER A 244 14.89 16.55 9.91
CA SER A 244 14.08 17.74 9.63
C SER A 244 14.63 18.60 8.48
N ASP A 245 15.67 18.15 7.77
CA ASP A 245 16.35 18.91 6.72
C ASP A 245 15.40 19.24 5.56
N TYR A 246 14.42 18.37 5.33
CA TYR A 246 13.45 18.50 4.27
C TYR A 246 12.05 18.73 4.84
N LYS A 247 11.29 19.64 4.24
CA LYS A 247 9.92 19.96 4.67
C LYS A 247 8.95 18.89 4.17
N VAL A 248 9.02 17.68 4.73
CA VAL A 248 8.09 16.59 4.48
C VAL A 248 7.13 16.44 5.66
N THR A 249 5.85 16.30 5.35
CA THR A 249 4.82 16.02 6.35
C THR A 249 3.91 14.91 5.85
N VAL A 250 3.67 13.92 6.70
CA VAL A 250 2.63 12.91 6.48
C VAL A 250 1.46 13.21 7.40
N ARG A 251 0.36 13.67 6.83
CA ARG A 251 -0.89 13.93 7.55
C ARG A 251 -1.79 12.72 7.44
N ASN A 252 -2.11 12.11 8.56
CA ASN A 252 -3.14 11.08 8.66
C ASN A 252 -4.52 11.74 8.57
N ILE A 253 -5.25 11.48 7.49
CA ILE A 253 -6.53 12.15 7.19
C ILE A 253 -7.69 11.45 7.87
N ALA A 254 -7.78 10.13 7.72
CA ALA A 254 -8.92 9.37 8.25
C ALA A 254 -8.56 7.91 8.54
N VAL A 255 -9.33 7.29 9.43
CA VAL A 255 -9.38 5.84 9.65
C VAL A 255 -10.68 5.49 10.36
N ASN A 256 -11.32 4.36 9.99
CA ASN A 256 -12.54 3.86 10.64
C ASN A 256 -13.65 4.92 10.81
N GLY A 257 -13.80 5.82 9.83
CA GLY A 257 -14.77 6.91 9.88
C GLY A 257 -14.42 8.06 10.82
N ASN A 258 -13.29 7.99 11.51
CA ASN A 258 -12.75 9.12 12.24
C ASN A 258 -11.94 9.98 11.28
N ILE A 259 -12.37 11.21 10.99
CA ILE A 259 -11.82 12.07 9.95
C ILE A 259 -11.27 13.35 10.58
N TRP A 260 -10.08 13.76 10.16
CA TRP A 260 -9.50 15.05 10.53
C TRP A 260 -10.43 16.21 10.15
N THR A 261 -10.54 17.22 11.01
CA THR A 261 -11.43 18.39 10.78
C THR A 261 -10.80 19.48 9.91
N GLY A 262 -9.50 19.38 9.61
CA GLY A 262 -8.73 20.46 8.99
C GLY A 262 -8.04 21.37 10.00
N ASN A 263 -8.27 21.19 11.30
CA ASN A 263 -7.73 22.04 12.37
C ASN A 263 -6.88 21.21 13.35
N GLY A 264 -5.63 21.60 13.57
CA GLY A 264 -4.71 20.95 14.50
C GLY A 264 -4.66 19.43 14.34
N THR A 265 -5.02 18.72 15.40
CA THR A 265 -5.20 17.26 15.42
C THR A 265 -6.64 16.84 15.65
N GLU A 266 -7.57 17.78 15.59
CA GLU A 266 -8.99 17.51 15.84
C GLU A 266 -9.59 16.57 14.81
N THR A 267 -10.45 15.68 15.27
CA THR A 267 -11.12 14.68 14.43
C THR A 267 -12.63 14.65 14.71
N LYS A 268 -13.38 14.17 13.72
CA LYS A 268 -14.81 13.94 13.84
C LYS A 268 -15.15 12.51 13.41
N MET A 269 -15.80 11.77 14.30
CA MET A 269 -16.37 10.47 13.97
C MET A 269 -17.60 10.66 13.07
N THR A 270 -17.63 9.97 11.94
CA THR A 270 -18.76 9.99 10.99
C THR A 270 -19.55 8.69 11.02
N PHE A 271 -18.92 7.58 11.39
CA PHE A 271 -19.57 6.27 11.46
C PHE A 271 -20.43 6.12 12.72
N PRO A 272 -21.42 5.21 12.71
CA PRO A 272 -22.19 4.90 13.90
C PRO A 272 -21.29 4.35 15.01
N GLU A 273 -21.71 4.55 16.27
CA GLU A 273 -21.04 3.90 17.40
C GLU A 273 -21.16 2.39 17.29
N LYS A 274 -20.13 1.66 17.79
CA LYS A 274 -20.08 0.20 17.71
C LYS A 274 -21.36 -0.50 18.21
N LYS A 275 -22.01 0.04 19.26
CA LYS A 275 -23.30 -0.47 19.79
C LYS A 275 -24.47 -0.34 18.81
N ASP A 276 -24.41 0.60 17.85
CA ASP A 276 -25.47 0.89 16.88
C ASP A 276 -25.21 0.22 15.51
N ILE A 277 -24.08 -0.49 15.40
CA ILE A 277 -23.73 -1.23 14.20
C ILE A 277 -24.52 -2.53 14.15
N VAL A 278 -25.23 -2.72 13.04
CA VAL A 278 -26.02 -3.94 12.79
C VAL A 278 -25.39 -4.70 11.63
N VAL A 279 -24.92 -5.90 11.91
CA VAL A 279 -24.39 -6.83 10.91
C VAL A 279 -25.42 -7.93 10.70
N ALA A 280 -26.21 -7.83 9.64
CA ALA A 280 -27.23 -8.84 9.33
C ALA A 280 -26.58 -10.17 8.90
N ASN A 281 -25.49 -10.13 8.14
CA ASN A 281 -24.72 -11.29 7.74
C ASN A 281 -23.21 -10.96 7.75
N PRO A 282 -22.45 -11.45 8.73
CA PRO A 282 -21.00 -11.21 8.80
C PRO A 282 -20.21 -11.71 7.59
N ALA A 283 -20.76 -12.68 6.86
CA ALA A 283 -20.13 -13.21 5.64
C ALA A 283 -20.33 -12.32 4.42
N LYS A 284 -21.31 -11.42 4.45
CA LYS A 284 -21.63 -10.54 3.34
C LYS A 284 -22.22 -9.23 3.88
N ILE A 285 -21.35 -8.28 4.18
CA ILE A 285 -21.76 -6.93 4.56
C ILE A 285 -22.22 -6.21 3.29
N THR A 286 -23.48 -5.83 3.25
CA THR A 286 -24.10 -5.17 2.09
C THR A 286 -24.19 -3.66 2.29
N GLY A 287 -24.38 -2.92 1.19
CA GLY A 287 -24.60 -1.48 1.22
C GLY A 287 -25.83 -1.05 2.03
N THR A 288 -26.76 -1.97 2.34
CA THR A 288 -27.99 -1.72 3.13
C THR A 288 -27.75 -1.88 4.63
N ASP A 289 -26.68 -2.54 5.06
CA ASP A 289 -26.39 -2.77 6.48
C ASP A 289 -25.98 -1.47 7.16
N LYS A 290 -26.37 -1.32 8.41
CA LYS A 290 -25.83 -0.28 9.31
C LYS A 290 -24.43 -0.65 9.79
N CYS A 291 -23.60 -1.12 8.89
CA CYS A 291 -22.23 -1.53 9.17
C CYS A 291 -21.28 -0.88 8.16
N PRO A 292 -20.18 -0.27 8.59
CA PRO A 292 -19.14 0.16 7.69
C PRO A 292 -18.56 -1.02 6.89
N ALA A 293 -18.51 -0.87 5.57
CA ALA A 293 -17.74 -1.80 4.74
C ALA A 293 -16.25 -1.64 5.00
N GLU A 294 -15.49 -2.71 4.81
CA GLU A 294 -14.05 -2.72 5.05
C GLU A 294 -13.31 -1.59 4.31
N ASN A 295 -13.63 -1.37 3.05
CA ASN A 295 -13.04 -0.34 2.20
C ASN A 295 -13.11 1.07 2.79
N ILE A 296 -14.27 1.46 3.33
CA ILE A 296 -14.43 2.81 3.89
C ILE A 296 -13.78 2.99 5.27
N CYS A 297 -13.24 1.90 5.85
CA CYS A 297 -12.45 1.94 7.08
C CYS A 297 -10.97 2.25 6.83
N SER A 298 -10.55 2.43 5.57
CA SER A 298 -9.16 2.62 5.15
C SER A 298 -8.42 3.71 5.92
N CYS A 299 -7.13 3.49 6.14
CA CYS A 299 -6.17 4.49 6.55
C CYS A 299 -5.91 5.44 5.38
N VAL A 300 -6.27 6.71 5.54
CA VAL A 300 -6.15 7.75 4.51
C VAL A 300 -5.06 8.72 4.89
N MET A 301 -4.18 9.07 3.97
CA MET A 301 -3.10 10.00 4.25
C MET A 301 -2.80 10.95 3.09
N LYS A 302 -2.21 12.09 3.43
CA LYS A 302 -1.61 13.04 2.51
C LYS A 302 -0.13 13.21 2.86
N ILE A 303 0.74 13.05 1.87
CA ILE A 303 2.19 13.28 1.98
C ILE A 303 2.51 14.58 1.26
N SER A 304 3.07 15.53 1.98
CA SER A 304 3.44 16.85 1.47
C SER A 304 4.95 17.01 1.44
N TYR A 305 5.50 17.53 0.34
CA TYR A 305 6.90 17.91 0.21
C TYR A 305 7.03 19.24 -0.53
N GLY A 306 7.31 20.31 0.17
CA GLY A 306 7.23 21.67 -0.39
C GLY A 306 5.84 21.97 -0.92
N ASN A 307 5.72 22.24 -2.23
CA ASN A 307 4.43 22.45 -2.90
C ASN A 307 3.81 21.18 -3.47
N PHE A 308 4.51 20.06 -3.41
CA PHE A 308 4.01 18.77 -3.90
C PHE A 308 3.17 18.06 -2.84
N ASP A 309 1.98 17.65 -3.20
CA ASP A 309 1.07 16.86 -2.37
C ASP A 309 0.67 15.56 -3.06
N PHE A 310 0.78 14.44 -2.34
CA PHE A 310 0.30 13.12 -2.74
C PHE A 310 -0.83 12.65 -1.82
N PHE A 311 -1.96 12.24 -2.40
CA PHE A 311 -3.10 11.68 -1.66
C PHE A 311 -3.24 10.18 -1.94
N THR A 312 -3.42 9.40 -0.88
CA THR A 312 -3.79 7.98 -0.95
C THR A 312 -4.89 7.67 0.05
N GLY A 313 -5.98 7.11 -0.45
CA GLY A 313 -7.19 6.81 0.32
C GLY A 313 -7.45 5.31 0.52
N GLY A 314 -6.48 4.43 0.20
CA GLY A 314 -6.78 3.01 0.17
C GLY A 314 -7.96 2.74 -0.78
N ASP A 315 -8.97 2.04 -0.28
CA ASP A 315 -10.14 1.68 -1.06
C ASP A 315 -11.39 2.48 -0.69
N LEU A 316 -11.21 3.78 -0.37
CA LEU A 316 -12.34 4.66 -0.10
C LEU A 316 -13.41 4.56 -1.19
N GLN A 317 -14.66 4.66 -0.75
CA GLN A 317 -15.83 4.67 -1.60
C GLN A 317 -16.72 5.85 -1.26
N TYR A 318 -17.52 6.29 -2.23
CA TYR A 318 -18.64 7.20 -1.98
C TYR A 318 -19.96 6.44 -1.94
N ASN A 319 -20.94 7.06 -1.27
CA ASN A 319 -22.25 6.45 -1.13
C ASN A 319 -23.14 6.71 -2.37
N ASN A 320 -23.34 5.71 -3.20
CA ASN A 320 -24.25 5.80 -4.34
C ASN A 320 -25.50 4.90 -4.23
N ARG A 321 -25.65 4.11 -3.16
CA ARG A 321 -26.68 3.07 -3.04
C ARG A 321 -27.35 2.97 -1.67
N SER A 322 -26.99 3.83 -0.72
CA SER A 322 -27.46 3.74 0.67
C SER A 322 -28.07 5.04 1.15
N ASN A 323 -29.09 4.96 2.01
CA ASN A 323 -29.65 6.13 2.69
C ASN A 323 -28.76 6.65 3.84
N PHE A 324 -27.61 6.00 4.09
CA PHE A 324 -26.69 6.40 5.14
C PHE A 324 -25.58 7.30 4.58
N SER A 325 -25.69 8.61 4.78
CA SER A 325 -24.72 9.60 4.29
C SER A 325 -23.29 9.35 4.77
N TRP A 326 -23.12 8.75 5.94
CA TRP A 326 -21.82 8.41 6.52
C TRP A 326 -21.06 7.33 5.71
N LYS A 327 -21.72 6.62 4.80
CA LYS A 327 -21.06 5.67 3.89
C LYS A 327 -20.27 6.36 2.76
N ASP A 328 -20.45 7.66 2.57
CA ASP A 328 -19.57 8.46 1.73
C ASP A 328 -18.32 8.84 2.54
N ALA A 329 -17.24 8.10 2.33
CA ALA A 329 -15.97 8.38 2.97
C ALA A 329 -15.02 9.21 2.08
N GLU A 330 -15.27 9.30 0.76
CA GLU A 330 -14.41 10.06 -0.16
C GLU A 330 -14.54 11.57 0.03
N LEU A 331 -15.76 12.09 -0.03
CA LEU A 331 -15.99 13.54 -0.04
C LEU A 331 -15.51 14.23 1.25
N PRO A 332 -15.77 13.69 2.46
CA PRO A 332 -15.23 14.28 3.69
C PRO A 332 -13.69 14.32 3.71
N CYS A 333 -13.04 13.24 3.28
CA CYS A 333 -11.58 13.17 3.21
C CYS A 333 -11.01 14.15 2.18
N ALA A 334 -11.64 14.27 1.01
CA ALA A 334 -11.23 15.23 -0.02
C ALA A 334 -11.32 16.69 0.49
N LYS A 335 -12.40 17.05 1.19
CA LYS A 335 -12.62 18.40 1.72
C LYS A 335 -11.50 18.85 2.65
N VAL A 336 -11.01 17.99 3.52
CA VAL A 336 -9.95 18.35 4.48
C VAL A 336 -8.55 18.20 3.91
N SER A 337 -8.38 17.38 2.84
CA SER A 337 -7.09 17.23 2.16
C SER A 337 -6.77 18.40 1.24
N GLY A 338 -7.82 19.01 0.63
CA GLY A 338 -7.65 20.07 -0.37
C GLY A 338 -6.98 19.55 -1.66
N ARG A 339 -6.48 20.46 -2.47
CA ARG A 339 -5.84 20.16 -3.76
C ARG A 339 -4.55 19.35 -3.57
N VAL A 340 -4.26 18.45 -4.53
CA VAL A 340 -3.05 17.64 -4.56
C VAL A 340 -2.48 17.55 -5.97
N GLU A 341 -1.21 17.21 -6.13
CA GLU A 341 -0.55 17.02 -7.42
C GLU A 341 -0.80 15.62 -7.96
N VAL A 342 -0.67 14.62 -7.11
CA VAL A 342 -0.81 13.21 -7.47
C VAL A 342 -1.82 12.54 -6.53
N MET A 343 -2.70 11.74 -7.10
CA MET A 343 -3.65 10.92 -6.37
C MET A 343 -3.50 9.45 -6.76
N LYS A 344 -3.44 8.55 -5.78
CA LYS A 344 -3.76 7.14 -6.02
C LYS A 344 -5.28 7.03 -6.19
N ALA A 345 -5.74 6.41 -7.28
CA ALA A 345 -7.16 6.16 -7.46
C ALA A 345 -7.71 5.31 -6.30
N ASN A 346 -8.80 5.73 -5.70
CA ASN A 346 -9.47 4.95 -4.67
C ASN A 346 -9.99 3.63 -5.24
N HIS A 347 -9.82 2.52 -4.49
CA HIS A 347 -10.34 1.19 -4.79
C HIS A 347 -10.07 0.77 -6.24
N HIS A 348 -8.83 0.95 -6.69
CA HIS A 348 -8.36 0.55 -8.04
C HIS A 348 -9.20 1.11 -9.20
N GLY A 349 -9.97 2.18 -8.99
CA GLY A 349 -10.94 2.68 -9.97
C GLY A 349 -12.15 1.78 -10.16
N SER A 350 -12.55 1.03 -9.11
CA SER A 350 -13.74 0.18 -9.07
C SER A 350 -15.03 1.00 -8.97
N GLU A 351 -16.17 0.31 -8.93
CA GLU A 351 -17.49 0.94 -8.80
C GLU A 351 -17.62 1.74 -7.48
N ALA A 352 -18.40 2.82 -7.52
CA ALA A 352 -18.67 3.71 -6.39
C ALA A 352 -17.41 4.37 -5.81
N THR A 353 -16.48 4.76 -6.67
CA THR A 353 -15.23 5.41 -6.27
C THR A 353 -14.91 6.61 -7.17
N ASN A 354 -14.03 7.46 -6.70
CA ASN A 354 -13.53 8.61 -7.44
C ASN A 354 -14.70 9.50 -7.93
N SER A 355 -15.52 9.96 -6.97
CA SER A 355 -16.70 10.81 -7.24
C SER A 355 -16.29 12.14 -7.88
N PRO A 356 -17.12 12.74 -8.75
CA PRO A 356 -16.83 14.04 -9.34
C PRO A 356 -16.57 15.13 -8.29
N GLU A 357 -17.32 15.10 -7.19
CA GLU A 357 -17.21 16.05 -6.09
C GLU A 357 -15.83 15.96 -5.41
N ALA A 358 -15.39 14.76 -5.06
CA ALA A 358 -14.08 14.54 -4.47
C ALA A 358 -12.95 14.87 -5.46
N LEU A 359 -13.07 14.46 -6.72
CA LEU A 359 -12.10 14.77 -7.77
C LEU A 359 -11.96 16.27 -8.02
N ASN A 360 -13.04 17.03 -8.03
CA ASN A 360 -13.00 18.49 -8.20
C ASN A 360 -12.24 19.19 -7.05
N ILE A 361 -12.40 18.69 -5.83
CA ILE A 361 -11.71 19.26 -4.65
C ILE A 361 -10.22 18.89 -4.65
N LEU A 362 -9.91 17.60 -4.81
CA LEU A 362 -8.53 17.12 -4.85
C LEU A 362 -7.80 17.64 -6.10
N SER A 363 -8.51 17.80 -7.21
CA SER A 363 -8.02 18.37 -8.47
C SER A 363 -6.60 17.92 -8.88
N PRO A 364 -6.29 16.60 -8.86
CA PRO A 364 -4.96 16.10 -9.16
C PRO A 364 -4.58 16.37 -10.62
N GLN A 365 -3.29 16.65 -10.87
CA GLN A 365 -2.73 16.67 -12.22
C GLN A 365 -2.52 15.26 -12.76
N VAL A 366 -2.22 14.32 -11.85
CA VAL A 366 -1.94 12.92 -12.17
C VAL A 366 -2.75 12.00 -11.25
N ILE A 367 -3.42 11.03 -11.87
CA ILE A 367 -4.01 9.90 -11.13
C ILE A 367 -3.26 8.62 -11.53
N VAL A 368 -2.87 7.83 -10.52
CA VAL A 368 -2.28 6.51 -10.71
C VAL A 368 -3.24 5.45 -10.20
N VAL A 369 -3.49 4.43 -11.01
CA VAL A 369 -4.32 3.27 -10.67
C VAL A 369 -3.42 2.06 -10.47
N ASN A 370 -3.39 1.50 -9.25
CA ASN A 370 -2.91 0.15 -9.02
C ASN A 370 -4.00 -0.83 -9.46
N SER A 371 -3.81 -1.46 -10.60
CA SER A 371 -4.78 -2.41 -11.18
C SER A 371 -4.19 -3.82 -11.23
N TRP A 372 -5.03 -4.83 -11.01
CA TRP A 372 -4.62 -6.23 -11.00
C TRP A 372 -5.71 -7.19 -11.52
N VAL A 373 -6.91 -6.70 -11.81
CA VAL A 373 -8.03 -7.47 -12.40
C VAL A 373 -8.52 -6.82 -13.68
N ASP A 374 -9.15 -7.62 -14.51
CA ASP A 374 -9.64 -7.23 -15.84
C ASP A 374 -10.72 -6.13 -15.83
N VAL A 375 -11.39 -5.92 -14.71
CA VAL A 375 -12.42 -4.88 -14.53
C VAL A 375 -11.92 -3.61 -13.83
N HIS A 376 -10.63 -3.50 -13.54
CA HIS A 376 -10.03 -2.32 -12.92
C HIS A 376 -9.03 -1.61 -13.86
N PRO A 377 -9.06 -0.28 -13.95
CA PRO A 377 -10.19 0.59 -13.59
C PRO A 377 -11.41 0.31 -14.49
N ARG A 378 -12.62 0.56 -13.97
CA ARG A 378 -13.82 0.51 -14.82
C ARG A 378 -13.78 1.60 -15.88
N THR A 379 -14.28 1.30 -17.08
CA THR A 379 -14.36 2.29 -18.16
C THR A 379 -15.23 3.47 -17.79
N SER A 380 -16.32 3.24 -17.05
CA SER A 380 -17.18 4.29 -16.51
C SER A 380 -16.46 5.21 -15.53
N ILE A 381 -15.53 4.68 -14.73
CA ILE A 381 -14.72 5.47 -13.79
C ILE A 381 -13.65 6.27 -14.53
N MET A 382 -12.95 5.66 -15.49
CA MET A 382 -12.02 6.40 -16.37
C MET A 382 -12.70 7.57 -17.07
N SER A 383 -13.87 7.32 -17.66
CA SER A 383 -14.67 8.36 -18.33
C SER A 383 -15.09 9.47 -17.35
N ARG A 384 -15.47 9.11 -16.11
CA ARG A 384 -15.79 10.08 -15.05
C ARG A 384 -14.59 10.95 -14.70
N MET A 385 -13.42 10.33 -14.47
CA MET A 385 -12.20 11.06 -14.17
C MET A 385 -11.90 12.11 -15.23
N TRP A 386 -11.94 11.73 -16.52
CA TRP A 386 -11.66 12.66 -17.61
C TRP A 386 -12.76 13.69 -17.88
N LYS A 387 -14.01 13.37 -17.57
CA LYS A 387 -15.10 14.37 -17.64
C LYS A 387 -14.95 15.42 -16.56
N THR A 388 -14.53 15.01 -15.38
CA THR A 388 -14.36 15.91 -14.22
C THR A 388 -13.06 16.71 -14.33
N LEU A 389 -11.98 16.07 -14.78
CA LEU A 389 -10.64 16.64 -14.89
C LEU A 389 -10.08 16.41 -16.31
N PRO A 390 -10.46 17.24 -17.29
CA PRO A 390 -10.13 16.99 -18.71
C PRO A 390 -8.63 16.96 -19.03
N THR A 391 -7.82 17.67 -18.24
CA THR A 391 -6.35 17.80 -18.42
C THR A 391 -5.55 16.87 -17.55
N MET A 392 -6.19 16.04 -16.71
CA MET A 392 -5.54 15.09 -15.83
C MET A 392 -4.93 13.95 -16.65
N ASP A 393 -3.68 13.60 -16.32
CA ASP A 393 -2.99 12.45 -16.87
C ASP A 393 -3.22 11.20 -16.04
N LEU A 394 -3.59 10.10 -16.71
CA LEU A 394 -3.90 8.81 -16.09
C LEU A 394 -2.77 7.81 -16.35
N PHE A 395 -2.34 7.11 -15.28
CA PHE A 395 -1.37 6.03 -15.34
C PHE A 395 -1.95 4.77 -14.68
N ILE A 396 -1.67 3.58 -15.24
CA ILE A 396 -2.27 2.32 -14.78
C ILE A 396 -1.19 1.24 -14.72
N THR A 397 -0.97 0.62 -13.56
CA THR A 397 0.10 -0.38 -13.40
C THR A 397 -0.12 -1.62 -14.28
N ASN A 398 -1.36 -2.08 -14.41
CA ASN A 398 -1.74 -3.24 -15.22
C ASN A 398 -3.07 -2.94 -15.93
N PHE A 399 -3.03 -2.72 -17.25
CA PHE A 399 -4.14 -2.19 -18.01
C PHE A 399 -4.72 -3.23 -18.95
N TRP A 400 -5.81 -3.87 -18.53
CA TRP A 400 -6.56 -4.80 -19.38
C TRP A 400 -7.39 -4.05 -20.43
N ARG A 401 -7.16 -4.32 -21.71
CA ARG A 401 -7.83 -3.73 -22.86
C ARG A 401 -8.66 -4.71 -23.67
N GLY A 402 -8.70 -5.98 -23.23
CA GLY A 402 -9.51 -7.03 -23.84
C GLY A 402 -10.98 -6.96 -23.42
N GLU A 403 -11.73 -7.98 -23.80
CA GLU A 403 -13.13 -8.15 -23.40
C GLU A 403 -13.25 -8.23 -21.87
N ARG A 404 -14.34 -7.70 -21.33
CA ARG A 404 -14.69 -7.67 -19.93
C ARG A 404 -15.96 -8.48 -19.67
N PRO A 405 -16.22 -8.91 -18.41
CA PRO A 405 -17.42 -9.66 -18.10
C PRO A 405 -18.69 -8.91 -18.51
N ALA A 406 -19.57 -9.59 -19.25
CA ALA A 406 -20.81 -9.01 -19.75
C ALA A 406 -21.70 -8.46 -18.62
N GLY A 407 -22.24 -7.27 -18.79
CA GLY A 407 -23.10 -6.61 -17.79
C GLY A 407 -22.35 -6.01 -16.61
N VAL A 408 -21.04 -6.13 -16.55
CA VAL A 408 -20.21 -5.56 -15.47
C VAL A 408 -19.53 -4.29 -15.93
N ASP A 409 -18.90 -4.34 -17.11
CA ASP A 409 -18.17 -3.21 -17.68
C ASP A 409 -18.04 -3.39 -19.22
N ASN A 410 -17.67 -2.33 -19.92
CA ASN A 410 -17.42 -2.36 -21.35
C ASN A 410 -15.92 -2.52 -21.62
N LYS A 411 -15.59 -3.06 -22.79
CA LYS A 411 -14.24 -3.02 -23.32
C LYS A 411 -13.75 -1.56 -23.40
N VAL A 412 -12.49 -1.34 -23.07
CA VAL A 412 -11.86 -0.02 -23.23
C VAL A 412 -11.82 0.33 -24.70
N SER A 413 -12.33 1.51 -25.07
CA SER A 413 -12.24 2.01 -26.43
C SER A 413 -10.79 2.36 -26.79
N ASP A 414 -10.43 2.30 -28.09
CA ASP A 414 -9.10 2.71 -28.55
C ASP A 414 -8.83 4.18 -28.23
N ALA A 415 -9.86 5.02 -28.30
CA ALA A 415 -9.77 6.44 -27.92
C ALA A 415 -9.44 6.63 -26.43
N ASP A 416 -10.08 5.88 -25.54
CA ASP A 416 -9.79 5.93 -24.11
C ASP A 416 -8.42 5.33 -23.80
N ALA A 417 -8.05 4.23 -24.46
CA ALA A 417 -6.73 3.62 -24.30
C ALA A 417 -5.60 4.59 -24.70
N ALA A 418 -5.79 5.36 -25.77
CA ALA A 418 -4.82 6.36 -26.24
C ALA A 418 -4.65 7.57 -25.28
N ARG A 419 -5.62 7.81 -24.39
CA ARG A 419 -5.54 8.87 -23.35
C ARG A 419 -4.68 8.46 -22.14
N VAL A 420 -4.48 7.16 -21.89
CA VAL A 420 -3.65 6.69 -20.78
C VAL A 420 -2.19 6.96 -21.10
N LYS A 421 -1.53 7.74 -20.25
CA LYS A 421 -0.16 8.24 -20.51
C LYS A 421 0.92 7.18 -20.32
N GLY A 422 0.70 6.25 -19.39
CA GLY A 422 1.63 5.15 -19.14
C GLY A 422 0.91 3.98 -18.50
N TYR A 423 1.26 2.77 -18.92
CA TYR A 423 0.61 1.55 -18.44
C TYR A 423 1.51 0.32 -18.59
N ASP A 424 1.06 -0.78 -17.98
CA ASP A 424 1.70 -2.08 -18.06
C ASP A 424 3.15 -2.07 -17.56
N GLY A 425 3.34 -1.70 -16.30
CA GLY A 425 4.64 -1.61 -15.63
C GLY A 425 4.51 -0.98 -14.26
N ASN A 426 5.64 -0.77 -13.60
CA ASN A 426 5.64 0.01 -12.38
C ASN A 426 5.56 1.50 -12.75
N ILE A 427 4.82 2.27 -11.97
CA ILE A 427 4.73 3.72 -12.16
C ILE A 427 5.55 4.38 -11.05
N VAL A 428 6.43 5.29 -11.43
CA VAL A 428 7.30 6.01 -10.48
C VAL A 428 7.06 7.51 -10.64
N VAL A 429 6.66 8.15 -9.56
CA VAL A 429 6.60 9.61 -9.46
C VAL A 429 7.87 10.06 -8.75
N ARG A 430 8.73 10.81 -9.45
CA ARG A 430 9.92 11.42 -8.88
C ARG A 430 9.75 12.91 -8.74
N VAL A 431 9.79 13.36 -7.51
CA VAL A 431 9.69 14.78 -7.12
C VAL A 431 11.08 15.34 -6.93
N SER A 432 11.34 16.48 -7.55
CA SER A 432 12.62 17.18 -7.41
C SER A 432 12.84 17.69 -5.99
N GLU A 433 14.06 17.93 -5.63
CA GLU A 433 14.43 18.58 -4.38
C GLU A 433 13.61 19.87 -4.17
N GLY A 434 13.07 20.02 -2.95
CA GLY A 434 12.19 21.12 -2.56
C GLY A 434 10.75 21.04 -3.06
N GLY A 435 10.36 19.98 -3.80
CA GLY A 435 8.97 19.71 -4.13
C GLY A 435 8.36 20.63 -5.19
N SER A 436 9.17 21.35 -5.97
CA SER A 436 8.66 22.36 -6.93
C SER A 436 8.14 21.78 -8.26
N GLN A 437 8.63 20.59 -8.63
CA GLN A 437 8.24 19.90 -9.85
C GLN A 437 8.43 18.39 -9.72
N TYR A 438 7.79 17.63 -10.58
CA TYR A 438 7.91 16.17 -10.61
C TYR A 438 7.78 15.60 -12.02
N ARG A 439 8.24 14.37 -12.19
CA ARG A 439 8.07 13.56 -13.40
C ARG A 439 7.40 12.24 -13.05
N VAL A 440 6.70 11.66 -14.02
CA VAL A 440 6.10 10.34 -13.90
C VAL A 440 6.70 9.43 -14.95
N MET A 441 7.25 8.30 -14.52
CA MET A 441 7.83 7.29 -15.37
C MET A 441 7.02 6.01 -15.29
N THR A 442 6.88 5.33 -16.43
CA THR A 442 6.48 3.92 -16.47
C THR A 442 7.74 3.10 -16.68
N THR A 443 8.03 2.15 -15.80
CA THR A 443 9.18 1.26 -15.95
C THR A 443 8.74 -0.17 -16.30
N SER A 444 9.62 -0.92 -16.97
CA SER A 444 9.37 -2.31 -17.28
C SER A 444 9.16 -3.13 -16.00
N ASP A 445 8.21 -4.03 -16.06
CA ASP A 445 7.91 -5.05 -15.06
C ASP A 445 8.29 -6.47 -15.51
N SER A 446 9.01 -6.59 -16.64
CA SER A 446 9.33 -7.87 -17.27
C SER A 446 10.83 -8.19 -17.34
N ASP A 447 11.69 -7.23 -17.04
CA ASP A 447 13.17 -7.41 -17.15
C ASP A 447 13.90 -7.33 -15.80
N GLY A 448 13.17 -7.05 -14.74
CA GLY A 448 13.74 -6.86 -13.41
C GLY A 448 14.76 -5.72 -13.29
N LYS A 449 15.01 -4.95 -14.37
CA LYS A 449 16.00 -3.85 -14.41
C LYS A 449 15.35 -2.50 -14.13
N MET A 450 14.03 -2.40 -14.24
CA MET A 450 13.28 -1.13 -14.17
C MET A 450 13.62 -0.20 -15.37
N THR A 451 13.73 -0.77 -16.57
CA THR A 451 13.95 0.01 -17.79
C THR A 451 12.79 0.96 -18.04
N VAL A 452 13.08 2.22 -18.29
CA VAL A 452 12.09 3.27 -18.51
C VAL A 452 11.39 3.06 -19.86
N LYS A 453 10.07 2.91 -19.84
CA LYS A 453 9.22 2.75 -21.02
C LYS A 453 8.60 4.07 -21.49
N ASN A 454 8.33 4.96 -20.52
CA ASN A 454 7.71 6.26 -20.77
C ASN A 454 8.15 7.27 -19.70
N VAL A 455 8.22 8.54 -20.08
CA VAL A 455 8.45 9.69 -19.19
C VAL A 455 7.45 10.76 -19.51
N SER A 456 6.75 11.27 -18.50
CA SER A 456 5.81 12.39 -18.59
C SER A 456 6.22 13.52 -17.66
N GLY A 457 5.91 14.76 -18.05
CA GLY A 457 6.33 15.96 -17.32
C GLY A 457 7.59 16.61 -17.93
N PRO A 458 8.25 17.57 -17.22
CA PRO A 458 8.00 17.90 -15.82
C PRO A 458 6.63 18.55 -15.60
N TYR A 459 5.97 18.13 -14.53
CA TYR A 459 4.78 18.80 -13.99
C TYR A 459 5.25 19.81 -12.94
N LYS A 460 4.64 20.96 -12.90
CA LYS A 460 4.90 21.97 -11.86
C LYS A 460 3.96 21.71 -10.67
N SER A 461 4.52 21.65 -9.47
CA SER A 461 3.73 21.63 -8.22
C SER A 461 3.09 23.00 -8.00
N ARG A 462 1.87 23.05 -7.42
CA ARG A 462 1.00 24.24 -7.45
C ARG A 462 0.80 24.82 -6.02
#